data_bbda3049f0f3a8027ee5df597775d99f
#
_entry.id   bbda3049f0f3a8027ee5df597775d99f
#
_cell.length_a   1.000
_cell.length_b   1.000
_cell.length_c   1.000
_cell.angle_alpha   90.00
_cell.angle_beta   90.00
_cell.angle_gamma   90.00
#
_symmetry.space_group_name_H-M   'P 1'
#
loop_
_entity.id
_entity.type
_entity.pdbx_description
1 polymer ?
#
loop_
_entity_poly.entity_id
_entity_poly.type
_entity_poly.pdbx_seq_one_letter_code
_entity_poly.pdbx_strand_id
1 'polypeptide(L)'
;RDLVRSRGLGDVYKRQTRYDHGVSTDNQCSTGSLSGDAEPVEVPPQHGVTGLPPGPSRTCKRPVVQFLAGAGTFHPLLSLLAAMVILGVGQAGFDLVLTALVGGHPDAQTSTILLLASFAGVWLVLWAWMRFVEQRPMSCLGFRGPGSDVWIGVAIAIAILAIDVVVMTVSGQVTMSWARPSIMAAVFIVAAILLFLVQGCAEEAVLRGYLMQSVAAKWGIPAGLAIQAVVFAALHGANPGTTWVALVNVTGFG
;
A
#
# COMPACT_ATOMS: atom_id res chain seq x y z
N ARG A 1 -23.31 20.79 -15.63
CA ARG A 1 -22.59 19.59 -15.13
C ARG A 1 -21.43 19.92 -14.19
N ASP A 2 -20.87 21.14 -14.24
CA ASP A 2 -19.72 21.56 -13.43
C ASP A 2 -20.09 22.04 -12.02
N LEU A 3 -21.33 22.44 -11.79
CA LEU A 3 -21.81 22.94 -10.49
C LEU A 3 -21.96 21.86 -9.40
N VAL A 4 -22.13 20.59 -9.79
CA VAL A 4 -22.23 19.47 -8.83
C VAL A 4 -20.83 19.00 -8.37
N ARG A 5 -19.83 19.18 -9.23
CA ARG A 5 -18.43 18.80 -8.94
C ARG A 5 -17.76 19.74 -7.93
N SER A 6 -18.12 21.02 -7.92
CA SER A 6 -17.57 22.03 -6.99
C SER A 6 -18.11 21.89 -5.56
N ARG A 7 -19.35 21.41 -5.38
CA ARG A 7 -19.93 21.21 -4.03
C ARG A 7 -19.27 20.07 -3.25
N GLY A 8 -18.88 18.99 -3.90
CA GLY A 8 -18.21 17.87 -3.24
C GLY A 8 -16.79 18.22 -2.73
N LEU A 9 -16.06 19.05 -3.47
CA LEU A 9 -14.73 19.51 -3.03
C LEU A 9 -14.80 20.49 -1.85
N GLY A 10 -15.83 21.35 -1.82
CA GLY A 10 -16.05 22.33 -0.73
C GLY A 10 -16.36 21.66 0.61
N ASP A 11 -17.08 20.54 0.62
CA ASP A 11 -17.42 19.81 1.84
C ASP A 11 -16.26 19.00 2.40
N VAL A 12 -15.38 18.47 1.54
CA VAL A 12 -14.15 17.83 1.97
C VAL A 12 -13.20 18.85 2.60
N TYR A 13 -13.10 20.05 2.01
CA TYR A 13 -12.27 21.13 2.57
C TYR A 13 -12.81 21.66 3.91
N LYS A 14 -14.14 21.83 4.06
CA LYS A 14 -14.77 22.27 5.32
C LYS A 14 -14.65 21.24 6.45
N ARG A 15 -14.65 19.95 6.14
CA ARG A 15 -14.40 18.91 7.15
C ARG A 15 -12.93 18.88 7.57
N GLN A 16 -12.01 19.12 6.66
CA GLN A 16 -10.58 19.15 6.93
C GLN A 16 -10.18 20.34 7.83
N THR A 17 -10.78 21.53 7.61
CA THR A 17 -10.58 22.70 8.48
C THR A 17 -11.17 22.51 9.87
N ARG A 18 -12.28 21.76 10.02
CA ARG A 18 -12.87 21.47 11.34
C ARG A 18 -12.02 20.48 12.16
N TYR A 19 -11.27 19.58 11.48
CA TYR A 19 -10.29 18.68 12.12
C TYR A 19 -9.02 19.43 12.53
N ASP A 20 -8.61 20.44 11.74
CA ASP A 20 -7.41 21.26 12.02
C ASP A 20 -7.62 22.21 13.22
N HIS A 21 -8.86 22.61 13.54
CA HIS A 21 -9.17 23.45 14.71
C HIS A 21 -9.34 22.64 16.02
N GLY A 22 -9.47 21.32 15.95
CA GLY A 22 -9.59 20.44 17.12
C GLY A 22 -8.25 19.87 17.65
N VAL A 23 -7.14 20.09 16.95
CA VAL A 23 -5.79 19.56 17.28
C VAL A 23 -4.78 20.70 17.49
N SER A 24 -5.21 21.88 17.77
CA SER A 24 -4.32 22.99 18.12
C SER A 24 -4.42 23.29 19.60
N THR A 25 -3.55 22.70 20.37
CA THR A 25 -2.82 23.26 21.52
C THR A 25 -2.07 22.12 22.18
N ASP A 26 -0.81 22.06 21.99
CA ASP A 26 0.27 21.75 22.91
C ASP A 26 1.51 21.26 22.16
N ASN A 27 2.24 22.21 21.62
CA ASN A 27 3.69 22.09 21.43
C ASN A 27 4.28 23.50 21.36
N GLN A 28 4.18 24.22 22.47
CA GLN A 28 5.08 25.34 22.72
C GLN A 28 6.41 24.77 23.19
N CYS A 29 7.41 24.92 22.36
CA CYS A 29 8.79 24.75 22.73
C CYS A 29 9.13 25.83 23.77
N SER A 30 9.33 25.41 25.02
CA SER A 30 9.76 26.26 26.13
C SER A 30 11.20 26.70 25.90
N THR A 31 11.42 27.97 25.63
CA THR A 31 12.71 28.61 25.90
C THR A 31 12.48 29.69 26.95
N GLY A 32 13.33 29.64 27.93
CA GLY A 32 13.31 30.26 29.23
C GLY A 32 12.97 31.75 29.32
N SER A 33 12.38 32.02 30.45
CA SER A 33 12.13 33.33 31.02
C SER A 33 13.39 34.18 31.19
N LEU A 34 13.33 35.46 30.82
CA LEU A 34 13.98 36.55 31.55
C LEU A 34 13.03 37.74 31.53
N SER A 35 12.66 38.14 32.72
CA SER A 35 11.92 39.32 33.08
C SER A 35 12.68 40.61 32.71
N GLY A 36 11.96 41.62 32.23
CA GLY A 36 12.48 42.95 32.08
C GLY A 36 11.44 43.88 31.47
N ASP A 37 10.91 44.77 32.32
CA ASP A 37 10.02 45.85 31.94
C ASP A 37 10.64 46.71 30.86
N ALA A 38 9.94 46.96 29.75
CA ALA A 38 10.28 47.97 28.78
C ALA A 38 9.03 48.55 28.11
N GLU A 39 8.97 49.86 28.12
CA GLU A 39 7.93 50.73 27.57
C GLU A 39 7.61 50.49 26.07
N PRO A 40 6.44 50.95 25.60
CA PRO A 40 6.05 50.79 24.20
C PRO A 40 6.88 51.72 23.28
N VAL A 41 7.66 51.08 22.41
CA VAL A 41 8.40 51.79 21.33
C VAL A 41 7.49 51.96 20.14
N GLU A 42 7.23 53.21 19.73
CA GLU A 42 6.59 53.57 18.47
C GLU A 42 7.42 53.02 17.28
N VAL A 43 6.79 52.19 16.44
CA VAL A 43 7.39 51.63 15.23
C VAL A 43 7.21 52.65 14.08
N PRO A 44 8.29 53.18 13.48
CA PRO A 44 8.17 54.03 12.31
C PRO A 44 7.73 53.25 11.07
N PRO A 45 7.06 53.90 10.08
CA PRO A 45 6.56 53.26 8.89
C PRO A 45 7.71 52.71 8.04
N GLN A 46 7.68 51.40 7.77
CA GLN A 46 8.66 50.73 6.92
C GLN A 46 8.44 51.11 5.45
N HIS A 47 9.32 51.89 4.91
CA HIS A 47 9.45 52.10 3.48
C HIS A 47 9.87 50.81 2.80
N GLY A 48 9.15 50.45 1.69
CA GLY A 48 9.28 49.22 0.94
C GLY A 48 10.72 48.91 0.51
N VAL A 49 11.18 47.74 0.88
CA VAL A 49 12.30 47.05 0.23
C VAL A 49 11.74 45.99 -0.68
N THR A 50 11.50 46.37 -1.93
CA THR A 50 11.21 45.44 -3.03
C THR A 50 12.52 44.75 -3.40
N GLY A 51 12.57 43.41 -3.34
CA GLY A 51 13.63 42.70 -4.04
C GLY A 51 14.32 41.54 -3.33
N LEU A 52 13.65 40.82 -2.39
CA LEU A 52 14.14 39.50 -2.03
C LEU A 52 13.30 38.44 -2.80
N PRO A 53 13.96 37.54 -3.53
CA PRO A 53 13.23 36.42 -4.14
C PRO A 53 12.52 35.63 -3.05
N PRO A 54 11.27 35.17 -3.28
CA PRO A 54 10.57 34.31 -2.31
C PRO A 54 11.43 33.09 -2.05
N GLY A 55 11.90 32.94 -0.82
CA GLY A 55 12.62 31.76 -0.38
C GLY A 55 11.78 30.53 -0.69
N PRO A 56 12.41 29.36 -0.98
CA PRO A 56 11.68 28.17 -1.32
C PRO A 56 10.66 27.90 -0.22
N SER A 57 9.37 27.98 -0.58
CA SER A 57 8.28 27.65 0.32
C SER A 57 8.48 26.20 0.73
N ARG A 58 8.95 25.98 1.96
CA ARG A 58 8.95 24.67 2.59
C ARG A 58 7.49 24.26 2.75
N THR A 59 6.90 23.73 1.69
CA THR A 59 5.64 23.02 1.79
C THR A 59 5.89 21.81 2.68
N CYS A 60 5.65 21.96 3.97
CA CYS A 60 5.57 20.85 4.90
C CYS A 60 4.35 20.02 4.44
N LYS A 61 4.58 19.15 3.47
CA LYS A 61 3.56 18.19 3.02
C LYS A 61 3.32 17.27 4.21
N ARG A 62 2.20 17.45 4.88
CA ARG A 62 1.81 16.63 6.02
C ARG A 62 1.84 15.16 5.57
N PRO A 63 2.58 14.27 6.24
CA PRO A 63 2.76 12.88 5.80
C PRO A 63 1.43 12.14 5.66
N VAL A 64 0.43 12.49 6.47
CA VAL A 64 -0.92 11.89 6.43
C VAL A 64 -1.64 12.17 5.10
N VAL A 65 -1.51 13.35 4.51
CA VAL A 65 -2.14 13.68 3.21
C VAL A 65 -1.52 12.86 2.09
N GLN A 66 -0.23 12.59 2.18
CA GLN A 66 0.48 11.76 1.21
C GLN A 66 0.12 10.28 1.35
N PHE A 67 -0.07 9.81 2.59
CA PHE A 67 -0.49 8.43 2.89
C PHE A 67 -1.89 8.11 2.32
N LEU A 68 -2.85 9.04 2.38
CA LEU A 68 -4.21 8.83 1.89
C LEU A 68 -4.39 9.16 0.39
N ALA A 69 -3.29 9.36 -0.35
CA ALA A 69 -3.37 9.69 -1.77
C ALA A 69 -4.02 8.59 -2.64
N GLY A 70 -3.97 7.34 -2.19
CA GLY A 70 -4.61 6.19 -2.85
C GLY A 70 -6.08 5.95 -2.46
N ALA A 71 -6.61 6.72 -1.49
CA ALA A 71 -7.98 6.53 -1.01
C ALA A 71 -9.01 6.68 -2.15
N GLY A 72 -9.85 5.68 -2.33
CA GLY A 72 -10.93 5.68 -3.32
C GLY A 72 -12.02 6.71 -3.00
N THR A 73 -12.81 7.04 -4.02
CA THR A 73 -13.92 8.00 -3.91
C THR A 73 -15.16 7.40 -3.24
N PHE A 74 -15.25 6.09 -3.22
CA PHE A 74 -16.42 5.34 -2.77
C PHE A 74 -16.51 5.18 -1.25
N HIS A 75 -17.68 4.71 -0.79
CA HIS A 75 -17.87 4.27 0.59
C HIS A 75 -16.97 3.05 0.89
N PRO A 76 -16.42 2.88 2.12
CA PRO A 76 -15.52 1.77 2.47
C PRO A 76 -16.01 0.38 2.08
N LEU A 77 -17.31 0.09 2.24
CA LEU A 77 -17.89 -1.20 1.83
C LEU A 77 -17.86 -1.41 0.31
N LEU A 78 -18.07 -0.35 -0.48
CA LEU A 78 -17.94 -0.44 -1.93
C LEU A 78 -16.48 -0.58 -2.36
N SER A 79 -15.57 0.08 -1.64
CA SER A 79 -14.12 -0.09 -1.87
C SER A 79 -13.65 -1.50 -1.53
N LEU A 80 -14.21 -2.11 -0.48
CA LEU A 80 -13.97 -3.51 -0.15
C LEU A 80 -14.49 -4.43 -1.26
N LEU A 81 -15.72 -4.24 -1.70
CA LEU A 81 -16.29 -5.02 -2.80
C LEU A 81 -15.46 -4.85 -4.08
N ALA A 82 -15.05 -3.63 -4.41
CA ALA A 82 -14.20 -3.36 -5.57
C ALA A 82 -12.84 -4.10 -5.45
N ALA A 83 -12.19 -4.06 -4.28
CA ALA A 83 -10.94 -4.78 -4.06
C ALA A 83 -11.10 -6.29 -4.25
N MET A 84 -12.20 -6.87 -3.73
CA MET A 84 -12.52 -8.30 -3.92
C MET A 84 -12.78 -8.65 -5.38
N VAL A 85 -13.50 -7.80 -6.12
CA VAL A 85 -13.74 -7.99 -7.55
C VAL A 85 -12.45 -7.87 -8.34
N ILE A 86 -11.61 -6.87 -8.05
CA ILE A 86 -10.31 -6.67 -8.73
C ILE A 86 -9.42 -7.92 -8.55
N LEU A 87 -9.30 -8.42 -7.32
CA LEU A 87 -8.50 -9.61 -7.03
C LEU A 87 -9.13 -10.86 -7.66
N GLY A 88 -10.42 -11.10 -7.41
CA GLY A 88 -11.09 -12.33 -7.87
C GLY A 88 -11.19 -12.40 -9.39
N VAL A 89 -11.70 -11.36 -10.05
CA VAL A 89 -11.85 -11.35 -11.51
C VAL A 89 -10.47 -11.26 -12.19
N GLY A 90 -9.56 -10.46 -11.65
CA GLY A 90 -8.21 -10.34 -12.19
C GLY A 90 -7.45 -11.65 -12.14
N GLN A 91 -7.39 -12.29 -10.98
CA GLN A 91 -6.65 -13.53 -10.80
C GLN A 91 -7.36 -14.71 -11.46
N ALA A 92 -8.60 -15.06 -11.04
CA ALA A 92 -9.29 -16.24 -11.51
C ALA A 92 -9.63 -16.16 -13.01
N GLY A 93 -10.00 -14.97 -13.51
CA GLY A 93 -10.27 -14.78 -14.93
C GLY A 93 -9.02 -14.98 -15.79
N PHE A 94 -7.87 -14.47 -15.35
CA PHE A 94 -6.61 -14.65 -16.07
C PHE A 94 -6.06 -16.07 -15.94
N ASP A 95 -6.17 -16.70 -14.77
CA ASP A 95 -5.79 -18.10 -14.57
C ASP A 95 -6.56 -19.04 -15.49
N LEU A 96 -7.87 -18.83 -15.61
CA LEU A 96 -8.71 -19.58 -16.54
C LEU A 96 -8.23 -19.43 -17.99
N VAL A 97 -7.93 -18.22 -18.43
CA VAL A 97 -7.42 -17.94 -19.78
C VAL A 97 -6.08 -18.61 -20.00
N LEU A 98 -5.14 -18.45 -19.08
CA LEU A 98 -3.78 -19.02 -19.19
C LEU A 98 -3.83 -20.55 -19.21
N THR A 99 -4.62 -21.17 -18.33
CA THR A 99 -4.80 -22.61 -18.29
C THR A 99 -5.44 -23.14 -19.58
N ALA A 100 -6.44 -22.44 -20.12
CA ALA A 100 -7.05 -22.80 -21.39
C ALA A 100 -6.07 -22.69 -22.58
N LEU A 101 -5.16 -21.71 -22.57
CA LEU A 101 -4.15 -21.56 -23.62
C LEU A 101 -3.07 -22.66 -23.58
N VAL A 102 -2.69 -23.11 -22.38
CA VAL A 102 -1.73 -24.22 -22.23
C VAL A 102 -2.35 -25.55 -22.62
N GLY A 103 -3.63 -25.74 -22.33
CA GLY A 103 -4.37 -26.96 -22.62
C GLY A 103 -3.99 -28.14 -21.73
N GLY A 104 -4.83 -29.19 -21.70
CA GLY A 104 -4.58 -30.40 -20.94
C GLY A 104 -4.62 -30.22 -19.40
N HIS A 105 -3.87 -31.07 -18.71
CA HIS A 105 -3.68 -31.01 -17.25
C HIS A 105 -2.23 -30.63 -16.97
N PRO A 106 -1.93 -29.36 -16.70
CA PRO A 106 -0.56 -28.93 -16.42
C PRO A 106 -0.02 -29.61 -15.16
N ASP A 107 1.27 -29.91 -15.15
CA ASP A 107 1.95 -30.43 -13.97
C ASP A 107 2.00 -29.36 -12.84
N ALA A 108 2.42 -29.77 -11.64
CA ALA A 108 2.42 -28.90 -10.48
C ALA A 108 3.30 -27.65 -10.67
N GLN A 109 4.44 -27.76 -11.38
CA GLN A 109 5.32 -26.62 -11.62
C GLN A 109 4.69 -25.63 -12.61
N THR A 110 4.13 -26.13 -13.71
CA THR A 110 3.42 -25.32 -14.70
C THR A 110 2.20 -24.65 -14.06
N SER A 111 1.40 -25.38 -13.27
CA SER A 111 0.25 -24.85 -12.54
C SER A 111 0.66 -23.70 -11.60
N THR A 112 1.78 -23.85 -10.90
CA THR A 112 2.30 -22.79 -10.02
C THR A 112 2.69 -21.54 -10.82
N ILE A 113 3.37 -21.69 -11.94
CA ILE A 113 3.74 -20.56 -12.81
C ILE A 113 2.49 -19.87 -13.37
N LEU A 114 1.49 -20.63 -13.83
CA LEU A 114 0.24 -20.06 -14.35
C LEU A 114 -0.50 -19.28 -13.27
N LEU A 115 -0.63 -19.85 -12.07
CA LEU A 115 -1.25 -19.20 -10.93
C LEU A 115 -0.57 -17.88 -10.56
N LEU A 116 0.77 -17.87 -10.50
CA LEU A 116 1.52 -16.64 -10.21
C LEU A 116 1.41 -15.64 -11.36
N ALA A 117 1.47 -16.10 -12.61
CA ALA A 117 1.35 -15.25 -13.80
C ALA A 117 -0.06 -14.62 -13.90
N SER A 118 -1.09 -15.28 -13.36
CA SER A 118 -2.46 -14.76 -13.38
C SER A 118 -2.63 -13.45 -12.62
N PHE A 119 -1.72 -13.11 -11.71
CA PHE A 119 -1.71 -11.81 -11.04
C PHE A 119 -1.43 -10.62 -11.98
N ALA A 120 -0.94 -10.87 -13.20
CA ALA A 120 -0.92 -9.85 -14.25
C ALA A 120 -2.35 -9.36 -14.60
N GLY A 121 -3.35 -10.25 -14.49
CA GLY A 121 -4.75 -9.89 -14.63
C GLY A 121 -5.23 -8.96 -13.52
N VAL A 122 -4.78 -9.15 -12.29
CA VAL A 122 -5.08 -8.23 -11.18
C VAL A 122 -4.57 -6.82 -11.50
N TRP A 123 -3.35 -6.70 -12.03
CA TRP A 123 -2.80 -5.42 -12.47
C TRP A 123 -3.63 -4.76 -13.57
N LEU A 124 -4.06 -5.55 -14.55
CA LEU A 124 -4.90 -5.06 -15.64
C LEU A 124 -6.25 -4.54 -15.14
N VAL A 125 -6.94 -5.31 -14.29
CA VAL A 125 -8.25 -4.94 -13.73
C VAL A 125 -8.11 -3.75 -12.79
N LEU A 126 -7.07 -3.71 -11.94
CA LEU A 126 -6.77 -2.56 -11.07
C LEU A 126 -6.49 -1.30 -11.90
N TRP A 127 -5.68 -1.41 -12.96
CA TRP A 127 -5.42 -0.29 -13.85
C TRP A 127 -6.70 0.22 -14.50
N ALA A 128 -7.54 -0.69 -15.02
CA ALA A 128 -8.82 -0.33 -15.61
C ALA A 128 -9.75 0.35 -14.59
N TRP A 129 -9.83 -0.18 -13.37
CA TRP A 129 -10.60 0.42 -12.28
C TRP A 129 -10.12 1.84 -11.97
N MET A 130 -8.83 2.01 -11.73
CA MET A 130 -8.24 3.32 -11.43
C MET A 130 -8.42 4.31 -12.59
N ARG A 131 -8.29 3.84 -13.84
CA ARG A 131 -8.36 4.70 -15.04
C ARG A 131 -9.77 5.13 -15.39
N PHE A 132 -10.76 4.21 -15.30
CA PHE A 132 -12.10 4.44 -15.82
C PHE A 132 -13.12 4.72 -14.70
N VAL A 133 -12.99 4.12 -13.53
CA VAL A 133 -13.94 4.27 -12.43
C VAL A 133 -13.49 5.36 -11.45
N GLU A 134 -12.28 5.24 -10.91
CA GLU A 134 -11.73 6.24 -9.98
C GLU A 134 -11.21 7.49 -10.70
N GLN A 135 -10.87 7.39 -11.99
CA GLN A 135 -10.29 8.45 -12.82
C GLN A 135 -9.00 9.04 -12.21
N ARG A 136 -8.16 8.19 -11.68
CA ARG A 136 -6.93 8.53 -10.96
C ARG A 136 -5.73 7.75 -11.48
N PRO A 137 -4.50 8.30 -11.41
CA PRO A 137 -3.31 7.60 -11.86
C PRO A 137 -2.90 6.50 -10.86
N MET A 138 -2.32 5.40 -11.35
CA MET A 138 -1.79 4.30 -10.54
C MET A 138 -0.75 4.77 -9.51
N SER A 139 -0.02 5.84 -9.80
CA SER A 139 0.96 6.42 -8.86
C SER A 139 0.37 6.87 -7.51
N CYS A 140 -0.96 6.99 -7.40
CA CYS A 140 -1.62 7.28 -6.13
C CYS A 140 -1.58 6.11 -5.15
N LEU A 141 -1.36 4.88 -5.63
CA LEU A 141 -1.39 3.65 -4.83
C LEU A 141 -0.10 3.39 -4.03
N GLY A 142 0.77 4.38 -3.87
CA GLY A 142 1.97 4.28 -3.04
C GLY A 142 3.29 4.12 -3.81
N PHE A 143 3.27 4.07 -5.14
CA PHE A 143 4.47 3.94 -5.98
C PHE A 143 5.29 5.26 -6.11
N ARG A 144 5.53 5.95 -4.98
CA ARG A 144 6.18 7.27 -4.93
C ARG A 144 7.20 7.33 -3.80
N GLY A 145 8.10 6.38 -3.74
CA GLY A 145 9.19 6.40 -2.75
C GLY A 145 10.56 6.60 -3.42
N PRO A 146 11.59 6.99 -2.66
CA PRO A 146 12.96 6.91 -3.13
C PRO A 146 13.31 5.46 -3.41
N GLY A 147 14.05 5.19 -4.49
CA GLY A 147 14.46 3.84 -4.86
C GLY A 147 15.29 3.11 -3.79
N SER A 148 15.89 3.85 -2.86
CA SER A 148 16.59 3.30 -1.69
C SER A 148 15.69 2.47 -0.77
N ASP A 149 14.42 2.85 -0.62
CA ASP A 149 13.48 2.16 0.27
C ASP A 149 13.17 0.74 -0.21
N VAL A 150 13.20 0.53 -1.54
CA VAL A 150 13.05 -0.79 -2.16
C VAL A 150 14.19 -1.72 -1.72
N TRP A 151 15.44 -1.23 -1.76
CA TRP A 151 16.59 -2.04 -1.37
C TRP A 151 16.64 -2.35 0.12
N ILE A 152 16.19 -1.42 0.96
CA ILE A 152 16.02 -1.66 2.39
C ILE A 152 14.96 -2.75 2.61
N GLY A 153 13.82 -2.65 1.93
CA GLY A 153 12.76 -3.66 1.98
C GLY A 153 13.26 -5.04 1.54
N VAL A 154 14.01 -5.12 0.44
CA VAL A 154 14.62 -6.37 -0.03
C VAL A 154 15.58 -6.96 0.99
N ALA A 155 16.44 -6.15 1.60
CA ALA A 155 17.38 -6.62 2.63
C ALA A 155 16.65 -7.17 3.86
N ILE A 156 15.60 -6.49 4.32
CA ILE A 156 14.77 -6.95 5.44
C ILE A 156 14.06 -8.27 5.08
N ALA A 157 13.49 -8.37 3.88
CA ALA A 157 12.80 -9.58 3.43
C ALA A 157 13.76 -10.79 3.35
N ILE A 158 14.96 -10.59 2.84
CA ILE A 158 16.01 -11.65 2.81
C ILE A 158 16.39 -12.07 4.24
N ALA A 159 16.54 -11.11 5.16
CA ALA A 159 16.88 -11.42 6.56
C ALA A 159 15.78 -12.23 7.25
N ILE A 160 14.50 -11.85 7.06
CA ILE A 160 13.35 -12.58 7.61
C ILE A 160 13.30 -13.99 7.03
N LEU A 161 13.42 -14.15 5.71
CA LEU A 161 13.41 -15.45 5.06
C LEU A 161 14.56 -16.35 5.55
N ALA A 162 15.76 -15.79 5.73
CA ALA A 162 16.90 -16.53 6.26
C ALA A 162 16.64 -17.01 7.70
N ILE A 163 16.09 -16.17 8.55
CA ILE A 163 15.71 -16.52 9.93
C ILE A 163 14.65 -17.63 9.91
N ASP A 164 13.63 -17.53 9.07
CA ASP A 164 12.56 -18.53 8.95
C ASP A 164 13.11 -19.90 8.54
N VAL A 165 13.97 -19.95 7.52
CA VAL A 165 14.63 -21.19 7.08
C VAL A 165 15.48 -21.79 8.21
N VAL A 166 16.23 -20.98 8.96
CA VAL A 166 17.03 -21.47 10.10
C VAL A 166 16.11 -22.05 11.18
N VAL A 167 15.05 -21.33 11.56
CA VAL A 167 14.10 -21.78 12.58
C VAL A 167 13.44 -23.10 12.17
N MET A 168 12.96 -23.21 10.92
CA MET A 168 12.35 -24.44 10.42
C MET A 168 13.31 -25.60 10.35
N THR A 169 14.57 -25.36 10.01
CA THR A 169 15.60 -26.41 9.97
C THR A 169 15.97 -26.87 11.38
N VAL A 170 16.18 -25.93 12.32
CA VAL A 170 16.54 -26.27 13.71
C VAL A 170 15.40 -26.97 14.44
N SER A 171 14.14 -26.58 14.16
CA SER A 171 12.94 -27.23 14.72
C SER A 171 12.63 -28.61 14.09
N GLY A 172 13.37 -29.03 13.06
CA GLY A 172 13.18 -30.32 12.39
C GLY A 172 11.98 -30.36 11.45
N GLN A 173 11.37 -29.22 11.17
CA GLN A 173 10.23 -29.14 10.24
C GLN A 173 10.65 -29.27 8.77
N VAL A 174 11.89 -28.88 8.47
CA VAL A 174 12.49 -28.95 7.13
C VAL A 174 13.85 -29.62 7.22
N THR A 175 14.10 -30.58 6.32
CA THR A 175 15.42 -31.19 6.14
C THR A 175 16.09 -30.61 4.91
N MET A 176 17.29 -30.05 5.09
CA MET A 176 18.11 -29.55 3.97
C MET A 176 18.82 -30.71 3.28
N SER A 177 18.63 -30.84 1.98
CA SER A 177 19.37 -31.80 1.16
C SER A 177 19.99 -31.09 -0.06
N TRP A 178 21.19 -31.47 -0.41
CA TRP A 178 21.86 -30.95 -1.60
C TRP A 178 21.32 -31.63 -2.84
N ALA A 179 20.60 -30.86 -3.66
CA ALA A 179 20.21 -31.31 -5.01
C ALA A 179 21.31 -30.95 -6.01
N ARG A 180 21.46 -31.77 -7.05
CA ARG A 180 22.34 -31.41 -8.17
C ARG A 180 21.73 -30.21 -8.91
N PRO A 181 22.52 -29.15 -9.19
CA PRO A 181 22.02 -28.00 -9.92
C PRO A 181 21.55 -28.43 -11.32
N SER A 182 20.35 -27.97 -11.68
CA SER A 182 19.77 -28.17 -13.00
C SER A 182 19.43 -26.82 -13.60
N ILE A 183 19.72 -26.61 -14.88
CA ILE A 183 19.38 -25.40 -15.60
C ILE A 183 17.84 -25.16 -15.52
N MET A 184 17.06 -26.21 -15.67
CA MET A 184 15.60 -26.11 -15.59
C MET A 184 15.13 -25.69 -14.21
N ALA A 185 15.74 -26.21 -13.12
CA ALA A 185 15.44 -25.76 -11.77
C ALA A 185 15.82 -24.30 -11.56
N ALA A 186 16.95 -23.85 -12.06
CA ALA A 186 17.37 -22.46 -11.99
C ALA A 186 16.39 -21.53 -12.74
N VAL A 187 15.99 -21.89 -13.95
CA VAL A 187 14.99 -21.15 -14.74
C VAL A 187 13.65 -21.06 -13.98
N PHE A 188 13.19 -22.19 -13.43
CA PHE A 188 11.95 -22.22 -12.63
C PHE A 188 12.04 -21.30 -11.42
N ILE A 189 13.12 -21.35 -10.65
CA ILE A 189 13.33 -20.51 -9.47
C ILE A 189 13.32 -19.02 -9.86
N VAL A 190 14.03 -18.65 -10.90
CA VAL A 190 14.08 -17.25 -11.38
C VAL A 190 12.70 -16.79 -11.82
N ALA A 191 11.98 -17.60 -12.61
CA ALA A 191 10.63 -17.30 -13.04
C ALA A 191 9.67 -17.15 -11.85
N ALA A 192 9.74 -18.07 -10.88
CA ALA A 192 8.93 -18.03 -9.69
C ALA A 192 9.19 -16.75 -8.86
N ILE A 193 10.46 -16.37 -8.65
CA ILE A 193 10.80 -15.14 -7.93
C ILE A 193 10.21 -13.90 -8.61
N LEU A 194 10.36 -13.79 -9.94
CA LEU A 194 9.82 -12.66 -10.69
C LEU A 194 8.30 -12.62 -10.62
N LEU A 195 7.63 -13.76 -10.72
CA LEU A 195 6.18 -13.84 -10.64
C LEU A 195 5.65 -13.59 -9.22
N PHE A 196 6.36 -14.04 -8.18
CA PHE A 196 6.05 -13.68 -6.78
C PHE A 196 6.16 -12.17 -6.54
N LEU A 197 7.10 -11.49 -7.17
CA LEU A 197 7.15 -10.03 -7.12
C LEU A 197 5.92 -9.39 -7.77
N VAL A 198 5.47 -9.91 -8.92
CA VAL A 198 4.24 -9.44 -9.58
C VAL A 198 3.03 -9.64 -8.67
N GLN A 199 2.89 -10.82 -8.07
CA GLN A 199 1.83 -11.15 -7.12
C GLN A 199 1.87 -10.22 -5.90
N GLY A 200 2.98 -10.21 -5.17
CA GLY A 200 3.09 -9.43 -3.93
C GLY A 200 2.84 -7.94 -4.16
N CYS A 201 3.40 -7.37 -5.23
CA CYS A 201 3.11 -5.99 -5.60
C CYS A 201 1.64 -5.75 -5.96
N ALA A 202 0.95 -6.72 -6.59
CA ALA A 202 -0.47 -6.60 -6.91
C ALA A 202 -1.34 -6.60 -5.63
N GLU A 203 -1.06 -7.52 -4.70
CA GLU A 203 -1.72 -7.58 -3.41
C GLU A 203 -1.51 -6.29 -2.59
N GLU A 204 -0.27 -5.80 -2.53
CA GLU A 204 0.05 -4.53 -1.88
C GLU A 204 -0.71 -3.35 -2.51
N ALA A 205 -0.75 -3.28 -3.84
CA ALA A 205 -1.43 -2.21 -4.55
C ALA A 205 -2.94 -2.21 -4.29
N VAL A 206 -3.58 -3.39 -4.28
CA VAL A 206 -5.03 -3.50 -4.05
C VAL A 206 -5.37 -3.33 -2.58
N LEU A 207 -4.67 -4.03 -1.69
CA LEU A 207 -5.06 -4.09 -0.27
C LEU A 207 -4.53 -2.89 0.52
N ARG A 208 -3.25 -2.53 0.37
CA ARG A 208 -2.68 -1.38 1.10
C ARG A 208 -2.75 -0.07 0.31
N GLY A 209 -2.56 -0.14 -1.00
CA GLY A 209 -2.62 1.04 -1.88
C GLY A 209 -4.04 1.57 -2.09
N TYR A 210 -5.03 0.70 -2.21
CA TYR A 210 -6.42 1.09 -2.50
C TYR A 210 -7.37 0.88 -1.31
N LEU A 211 -7.57 -0.37 -0.85
CA LEU A 211 -8.56 -0.70 0.17
C LEU A 211 -8.27 -0.03 1.51
N MET A 212 -7.08 -0.25 2.07
CA MET A 212 -6.70 0.31 3.37
C MET A 212 -6.84 1.83 3.40
N GLN A 213 -6.35 2.52 2.36
CA GLN A 213 -6.43 3.98 2.29
C GLN A 213 -7.86 4.46 2.12
N SER A 214 -8.71 3.75 1.36
CA SER A 214 -10.12 4.08 1.18
C SER A 214 -10.92 3.96 2.49
N VAL A 215 -10.64 2.92 3.28
CA VAL A 215 -11.23 2.73 4.60
C VAL A 215 -10.71 3.76 5.58
N ALA A 216 -9.38 3.95 5.64
CA ALA A 216 -8.72 4.88 6.54
C ALA A 216 -9.19 6.33 6.35
N ALA A 217 -9.47 6.75 5.12
CA ALA A 217 -9.96 8.09 4.82
C ALA A 217 -11.36 8.39 5.41
N LYS A 218 -12.15 7.36 5.68
CA LYS A 218 -13.54 7.50 6.15
C LYS A 218 -13.72 7.05 7.59
N TRP A 219 -13.05 5.96 7.99
CA TRP A 219 -13.21 5.32 9.30
C TRP A 219 -11.97 5.42 10.19
N GLY A 220 -10.90 6.06 9.69
CA GLY A 220 -9.65 6.25 10.40
C GLY A 220 -8.62 5.15 10.14
N ILE A 221 -7.35 5.47 10.39
CA ILE A 221 -6.20 4.59 10.11
C ILE A 221 -6.32 3.22 10.81
N PRO A 222 -6.72 3.12 12.10
CA PRO A 222 -6.83 1.82 12.75
C PRO A 222 -7.84 0.89 12.08
N ALA A 223 -8.98 1.43 11.62
CA ALA A 223 -9.98 0.65 10.90
C ALA A 223 -9.45 0.20 9.53
N GLY A 224 -8.72 1.07 8.82
CA GLY A 224 -8.07 0.73 7.57
C GLY A 224 -7.09 -0.43 7.70
N LEU A 225 -6.22 -0.37 8.70
CA LEU A 225 -5.25 -1.43 9.02
C LEU A 225 -5.95 -2.75 9.39
N ALA A 226 -6.92 -2.69 10.31
CA ALA A 226 -7.61 -3.89 10.79
C ALA A 226 -8.38 -4.59 9.65
N ILE A 227 -9.13 -3.85 8.85
CA ILE A 227 -9.95 -4.42 7.78
C ILE A 227 -9.06 -5.01 6.69
N GLN A 228 -8.00 -4.32 6.27
CA GLN A 228 -7.12 -4.88 5.25
C GLN A 228 -6.38 -6.13 5.75
N ALA A 229 -5.92 -6.17 7.01
CA ALA A 229 -5.26 -7.33 7.59
C ALA A 229 -6.19 -8.56 7.66
N VAL A 230 -7.44 -8.36 8.08
CA VAL A 230 -8.46 -9.43 8.11
C VAL A 230 -8.77 -9.92 6.69
N VAL A 231 -8.93 -9.01 5.72
CA VAL A 231 -9.19 -9.36 4.33
C VAL A 231 -8.00 -10.13 3.75
N PHE A 232 -6.77 -9.67 4.00
CA PHE A 232 -5.56 -10.36 3.55
C PHE A 232 -5.50 -11.80 4.07
N ALA A 233 -5.74 -11.99 5.37
CA ALA A 233 -5.78 -13.33 5.98
C ALA A 233 -6.92 -14.19 5.41
N ALA A 234 -8.12 -13.63 5.22
CA ALA A 234 -9.26 -14.36 4.68
C ALA A 234 -8.99 -14.88 3.25
N LEU A 235 -8.33 -14.08 2.41
CA LEU A 235 -7.91 -14.50 1.06
C LEU A 235 -6.94 -15.68 1.11
N HIS A 236 -6.00 -15.65 2.06
CA HIS A 236 -5.03 -16.74 2.27
C HIS A 236 -5.66 -17.97 2.91
N GLY A 237 -6.82 -17.83 3.56
CA GLY A 237 -7.59 -18.95 4.12
C GLY A 237 -8.09 -19.93 3.08
N ALA A 238 -8.21 -19.52 1.82
CA ALA A 238 -8.58 -20.38 0.70
C ALA A 238 -7.41 -21.26 0.18
N ASN A 239 -6.18 -21.00 0.63
CA ASN A 239 -5.01 -21.78 0.19
C ASN A 239 -5.08 -23.21 0.75
N PRO A 240 -4.77 -24.24 -0.06
CA PRO A 240 -4.74 -25.61 0.41
C PRO A 240 -3.79 -25.80 1.60
N GLY A 241 -4.26 -26.52 2.63
CA GLY A 241 -3.44 -26.81 3.82
C GLY A 241 -3.27 -25.66 4.81
N THR A 242 -3.96 -24.54 4.62
CA THR A 242 -3.91 -23.41 5.56
C THR A 242 -4.48 -23.83 6.91
N THR A 243 -3.68 -23.59 7.97
CA THR A 243 -4.06 -23.81 9.36
C THR A 243 -4.49 -22.51 10.02
N TRP A 244 -5.19 -22.59 11.16
CA TRP A 244 -5.54 -21.39 11.93
C TRP A 244 -4.29 -20.63 12.41
N VAL A 245 -3.19 -21.32 12.72
CA VAL A 245 -1.89 -20.70 13.08
C VAL A 245 -1.33 -19.91 11.92
N ALA A 246 -1.39 -20.49 10.70
CA ALA A 246 -0.98 -19.77 9.49
C ALA A 246 -1.83 -18.52 9.27
N LEU A 247 -3.15 -18.57 9.50
CA LEU A 247 -4.03 -17.40 9.38
C LEU A 247 -3.69 -16.29 10.38
N VAL A 248 -3.39 -16.65 11.64
CA VAL A 248 -2.94 -15.66 12.65
C VAL A 248 -1.65 -14.99 12.21
N ASN A 249 -0.67 -15.76 11.73
CA ASN A 249 0.57 -15.22 11.22
C ASN A 249 0.34 -14.29 10.01
N VAL A 250 -0.44 -14.75 9.02
CA VAL A 250 -0.77 -13.96 7.84
C VAL A 250 -1.52 -12.67 8.20
N THR A 251 -2.40 -12.70 9.22
CA THR A 251 -3.04 -11.48 9.74
C THR A 251 -2.00 -10.48 10.30
N GLY A 252 -0.96 -10.98 10.95
CA GLY A 252 0.14 -10.14 11.46
C GLY A 252 1.00 -9.52 10.36
N PHE A 253 1.08 -10.15 9.18
CA PHE A 253 1.75 -9.61 7.99
C PHE A 253 0.85 -8.67 7.18
N GLY A 254 -0.47 -8.81 7.26
CA GLY A 254 -1.47 -7.92 6.66
C GLY A 254 -1.53 -6.59 7.37
#